data_6e793afb68299826918810a5fe15fb32
#
_entry.id   6e793afb68299826918810a5fe15fb32
#
_cell.length_a   1.000
_cell.length_b   1.000
_cell.length_c   1.000
_cell.angle_alpha   90.00
_cell.angle_beta   90.00
_cell.angle_gamma   90.00
#
_symmetry.space_group_name_H-M   'P 1'
#
loop_
_entity.id
_entity.type
_entity.pdbx_description
1 polymer ?
#
loop_
_entity_poly.entity_id
_entity_poly.type
_entity_poly.pdbx_seq_one_letter_code
_entity_poly.pdbx_strand_id
1 'polypeptide(L)'
;MTLLRHAQLFVGLAIAATTLSYESKAFAAPCMKITLTGTQGGPPVFKGQAGAGTLVQYGDDSNKCGAVKLQFDAGRGTTQSLSSIGVPVGKLNAIFVTHMHSDHTEGLTELMQLRWHFGSAGPKVDFVVSEDAKSPRGHVLSGRNFAKHIGDALIRSGEVAQRLAENPKRLPGGPADLMNVRAFPKAKEPVEVWASGDVKVSAINSRHIPGHSSYRVDTPAGSVVIGGDAGNDKPKPPRSSSTSESVEKLAMGADVIVHSTIHPVMGPDKDSGFPPPIYFRQSTATDLGAMAKRTGSKHLMLTHLIPPMGAPRQGPFKIPGGALTEASYKSAVDSGGFSGNIVVGTDLKTLQLP
;
A
#
# COMPACT_ATOMS: atom_id res chain seq x y z
N MET A 1 18.44 -1.63 104.10
CA MET A 1 19.28 -1.87 102.94
C MET A 1 18.41 -2.37 101.82
N THR A 2 17.99 -1.49 100.90
CA THR A 2 16.99 -1.75 99.83
C THR A 2 17.65 -1.50 98.45
N LEU A 3 17.80 -2.54 97.69
CA LEU A 3 18.39 -2.50 96.34
C LEU A 3 17.28 -2.16 95.31
N LEU A 4 17.38 -0.99 94.66
CA LEU A 4 16.57 -0.63 93.51
C LEU A 4 17.17 -1.34 92.28
N ARG A 5 16.34 -2.12 91.58
CA ARG A 5 16.64 -2.64 90.23
C ARG A 5 16.01 -1.70 89.16
N HIS A 6 16.85 -1.10 88.32
CA HIS A 6 16.43 -0.36 87.16
C HIS A 6 16.13 -1.34 86.00
N ALA A 7 14.88 -1.29 85.50
CA ALA A 7 14.53 -2.02 84.26
C ALA A 7 14.65 -1.00 83.12
N GLN A 8 15.51 -1.29 82.16
CA GLN A 8 15.62 -0.55 80.88
C GLN A 8 14.66 -1.17 79.86
N LEU A 9 13.74 -0.34 79.41
CA LEU A 9 12.80 -0.69 78.35
C LEU A 9 13.45 -0.36 77.00
N PHE A 10 13.73 -1.38 76.17
CA PHE A 10 14.14 -1.22 74.75
C PHE A 10 12.88 -1.14 73.90
N VAL A 11 12.61 0.05 73.35
CA VAL A 11 11.61 0.21 72.28
C VAL A 11 12.27 -0.02 70.95
N GLY A 12 12.01 -1.16 70.34
CA GLY A 12 12.45 -1.48 68.99
C GLY A 12 11.55 -0.84 67.92
N LEU A 13 12.08 0.13 67.22
CA LEU A 13 11.38 0.77 66.09
C LEU A 13 11.52 -0.13 64.84
N ALA A 14 10.47 -0.86 64.46
CA ALA A 14 10.43 -1.64 63.23
C ALA A 14 10.09 -0.69 62.05
N ILE A 15 11.09 -0.38 61.23
CA ILE A 15 10.86 0.36 59.96
C ILE A 15 10.40 -0.68 58.92
N ALA A 16 9.11 -0.65 58.59
CA ALA A 16 8.54 -1.39 57.49
C ALA A 16 8.93 -0.68 56.18
N ALA A 17 9.91 -1.24 55.45
CA ALA A 17 10.25 -0.80 54.10
C ALA A 17 9.17 -1.31 53.12
N THR A 18 8.24 -0.46 52.77
CA THR A 18 7.32 -0.71 51.62
C THR A 18 8.09 -0.55 50.32
N THR A 19 8.49 -1.66 49.72
CA THR A 19 9.00 -1.69 48.35
C THR A 19 7.83 -1.41 47.41
N LEU A 20 7.73 -0.20 46.88
CA LEU A 20 6.89 0.12 45.73
C LEU A 20 7.46 -0.60 44.51
N SER A 21 6.87 -1.73 44.17
CA SER A 21 7.09 -2.37 42.86
C SER A 21 6.52 -1.47 41.77
N TYR A 22 7.37 -0.72 41.12
CA TYR A 22 7.03 -0.08 39.86
C TYR A 22 6.85 -1.20 38.83
N GLU A 23 5.62 -1.63 38.58
CA GLU A 23 5.31 -2.40 37.39
C GLU A 23 5.55 -1.49 36.19
N SER A 24 6.70 -1.64 35.55
CA SER A 24 6.93 -1.08 34.22
C SER A 24 5.91 -1.73 33.30
N LYS A 25 4.86 -1.00 32.91
CA LYS A 25 4.02 -1.42 31.79
C LYS A 25 4.93 -1.62 30.58
N ALA A 26 5.22 -2.86 30.26
CA ALA A 26 5.87 -3.18 29.00
C ALA A 26 4.95 -2.63 27.89
N PHE A 27 5.41 -1.59 27.20
CA PHE A 27 4.72 -1.12 25.99
C PHE A 27 4.75 -2.27 25.00
N ALA A 28 3.56 -2.60 24.45
CA ALA A 28 3.49 -3.60 23.39
C ALA A 28 4.39 -3.16 22.22
N ALA A 29 5.20 -4.09 21.72
CA ALA A 29 6.14 -3.78 20.65
C ALA A 29 5.38 -3.30 19.38
N PRO A 30 5.84 -2.22 18.75
CA PRO A 30 5.23 -1.75 17.51
C PRO A 30 5.41 -2.79 16.40
N CYS A 31 4.45 -2.90 15.51
CA CYS A 31 4.53 -3.79 14.36
C CYS A 31 3.86 -3.19 13.12
N MET A 32 4.33 -3.61 11.94
CA MET A 32 3.76 -3.24 10.64
C MET A 32 3.46 -4.50 9.84
N LYS A 33 2.28 -4.54 9.20
CA LYS A 33 1.90 -5.57 8.22
C LYS A 33 1.70 -4.94 6.85
N ILE A 34 2.28 -5.56 5.83
CA ILE A 34 2.12 -5.19 4.43
C ILE A 34 1.44 -6.37 3.74
N THR A 35 0.20 -6.19 3.29
CA THR A 35 -0.59 -7.22 2.63
C THR A 35 -0.94 -6.80 1.21
N LEU A 36 -0.62 -7.63 0.22
CA LEU A 36 -1.02 -7.41 -1.17
C LEU A 36 -2.51 -7.74 -1.32
N THR A 37 -3.36 -6.71 -1.40
CA THR A 37 -4.81 -6.89 -1.56
C THR A 37 -5.21 -7.22 -2.99
N GLY A 38 -4.27 -7.10 -3.94
CA GLY A 38 -4.43 -7.53 -5.31
C GLY A 38 -3.11 -7.45 -6.07
N THR A 39 -2.87 -8.43 -6.92
CA THR A 39 -1.56 -8.65 -7.56
C THR A 39 -1.63 -8.79 -9.08
N GLN A 40 -2.84 -8.72 -9.66
CA GLN A 40 -3.03 -8.79 -11.10
C GLN A 40 -2.47 -7.53 -11.79
N GLY A 41 -1.60 -7.73 -12.77
CA GLY A 41 -1.04 -6.67 -13.59
C GLY A 41 -1.89 -6.35 -14.83
N GLY A 42 -2.28 -5.09 -14.95
CA GLY A 42 -3.03 -4.54 -16.07
C GLY A 42 -4.51 -4.95 -16.11
N PRO A 43 -5.25 -4.50 -17.15
CA PRO A 43 -6.68 -4.74 -17.28
C PRO A 43 -7.12 -6.21 -17.42
N PRO A 44 -6.34 -7.14 -18.01
CA PRO A 44 -6.76 -8.53 -18.13
C PRO A 44 -7.08 -9.17 -16.78
N VAL A 45 -8.06 -10.08 -16.77
CA VAL A 45 -8.43 -10.85 -15.58
C VAL A 45 -7.87 -12.27 -15.73
N PHE A 46 -7.16 -12.74 -14.71
CA PHE A 46 -6.62 -14.09 -14.69
C PHE A 46 -6.99 -14.81 -13.39
N LYS A 47 -7.68 -15.93 -13.50
CA LYS A 47 -8.06 -16.83 -12.37
C LYS A 47 -8.65 -16.10 -11.16
N GLY A 48 -9.42 -15.02 -11.39
CA GLY A 48 -10.05 -14.28 -10.30
C GLY A 48 -9.11 -13.45 -9.41
N GLN A 49 -7.86 -13.25 -9.84
CA GLN A 49 -6.94 -12.36 -9.10
C GLN A 49 -7.49 -10.93 -9.02
N ALA A 50 -7.30 -10.33 -7.86
CA ALA A 50 -7.68 -8.94 -7.65
C ALA A 50 -6.72 -7.99 -8.38
N GLY A 51 -7.24 -6.85 -8.87
CA GLY A 51 -6.45 -5.74 -9.41
C GLY A 51 -5.55 -5.12 -8.36
N ALA A 52 -4.63 -4.26 -8.80
CA ALA A 52 -3.58 -3.70 -7.95
C ALA A 52 -4.09 -3.13 -6.62
N GLY A 53 -3.45 -3.53 -5.53
CA GLY A 53 -3.75 -3.01 -4.21
C GLY A 53 -2.78 -3.51 -3.14
N THR A 54 -2.45 -2.63 -2.19
CA THR A 54 -1.59 -2.94 -1.05
C THR A 54 -2.15 -2.30 0.21
N LEU A 55 -2.37 -3.10 1.25
CA LEU A 55 -2.76 -2.64 2.58
C LEU A 55 -1.52 -2.57 3.48
N VAL A 56 -1.28 -1.41 4.07
CA VAL A 56 -0.29 -1.23 5.14
C VAL A 56 -1.05 -1.02 6.46
N GLN A 57 -0.75 -1.86 7.44
CA GLN A 57 -1.31 -1.77 8.79
C GLN A 57 -0.18 -1.52 9.78
N TYR A 58 -0.41 -0.62 10.72
CA TYR A 58 0.51 -0.32 11.81
C TYR A 58 -0.23 -0.33 13.15
N GLY A 59 0.47 -0.74 14.17
CA GLY A 59 0.00 -0.77 15.55
C GLY A 59 0.97 -1.53 16.44
N ASP A 60 0.42 -2.33 17.33
CA ASP A 60 1.15 -3.20 18.24
C ASP A 60 0.44 -4.56 18.38
N ASP A 61 1.00 -5.44 19.20
CA ASP A 61 0.44 -6.78 19.43
C ASP A 61 -0.98 -6.74 20.01
N SER A 62 -1.32 -5.71 20.82
CA SER A 62 -2.63 -5.60 21.46
C SER A 62 -3.76 -5.39 20.45
N ASN A 63 -3.46 -4.74 19.33
CA ASN A 63 -4.39 -4.48 18.23
C ASN A 63 -4.04 -5.25 16.95
N LYS A 64 -3.12 -6.23 17.02
CA LYS A 64 -2.68 -7.07 15.90
C LYS A 64 -2.11 -6.25 14.74
N CYS A 65 -1.33 -5.22 15.04
CA CYS A 65 -0.80 -4.22 14.09
C CYS A 65 -1.90 -3.45 13.35
N GLY A 66 -3.08 -3.27 13.94
CA GLY A 66 -4.25 -2.77 13.22
C GLY A 66 -4.81 -1.44 13.73
N ALA A 67 -4.03 -0.61 14.43
CA ALA A 67 -4.47 0.71 14.88
C ALA A 67 -4.64 1.67 13.69
N VAL A 68 -3.71 1.66 12.74
CA VAL A 68 -3.76 2.45 11.49
C VAL A 68 -3.82 1.51 10.30
N LYS A 69 -4.67 1.81 9.32
CA LYS A 69 -4.90 1.02 8.11
C LYS A 69 -4.91 1.93 6.90
N LEU A 70 -3.94 1.73 6.01
CA LEU A 70 -3.70 2.53 4.82
C LEU A 70 -3.82 1.65 3.59
N GLN A 71 -4.77 1.93 2.70
CA GLN A 71 -4.92 1.20 1.44
C GLN A 71 -4.25 2.01 0.32
N PHE A 72 -3.33 1.39 -0.39
CA PHE A 72 -2.68 1.94 -1.59
C PHE A 72 -3.24 1.24 -2.81
N ASP A 73 -3.83 2.00 -3.72
CA ASP A 73 -4.67 1.56 -4.82
C ASP A 73 -5.82 0.63 -4.39
N ALA A 74 -6.86 0.59 -5.18
CA ALA A 74 -8.01 -0.28 -4.96
C ALA A 74 -8.56 -0.74 -6.31
N GLY A 75 -7.84 -1.68 -6.91
CA GLY A 75 -8.31 -2.37 -8.10
C GLY A 75 -9.52 -3.27 -7.81
N ARG A 76 -10.04 -3.94 -8.84
CA ARG A 76 -11.17 -4.86 -8.67
C ARG A 76 -10.86 -5.91 -7.61
N GLY A 77 -11.84 -6.29 -6.81
CA GLY A 77 -11.69 -7.32 -5.78
C GLY A 77 -11.01 -6.86 -4.49
N THR A 78 -10.56 -5.60 -4.38
CA THR A 78 -9.96 -5.07 -3.14
C THR A 78 -10.90 -5.24 -1.94
N THR A 79 -12.19 -5.03 -2.12
CA THR A 79 -13.19 -5.20 -1.05
C THR A 79 -13.26 -6.64 -0.55
N GLN A 80 -13.27 -7.60 -1.47
CA GLN A 80 -13.27 -9.03 -1.15
C GLN A 80 -11.98 -9.44 -0.44
N SER A 81 -10.84 -8.91 -0.90
CA SER A 81 -9.53 -9.13 -0.26
C SER A 81 -9.51 -8.60 1.17
N LEU A 82 -9.97 -7.37 1.40
CA LEU A 82 -10.08 -6.79 2.74
C LEU A 82 -11.01 -7.61 3.64
N SER A 83 -12.16 -8.04 3.12
CA SER A 83 -13.09 -8.90 3.84
C SER A 83 -12.48 -10.24 4.22
N SER A 84 -11.73 -10.87 3.32
CA SER A 84 -11.07 -12.18 3.54
C SER A 84 -10.03 -12.14 4.67
N ILE A 85 -9.42 -11.00 4.93
CA ILE A 85 -8.47 -10.80 6.04
C ILE A 85 -9.08 -10.10 7.25
N GLY A 86 -10.42 -9.97 7.30
CA GLY A 86 -11.14 -9.39 8.42
C GLY A 86 -10.93 -7.89 8.63
N VAL A 87 -10.65 -7.15 7.55
CA VAL A 87 -10.49 -5.68 7.59
C VAL A 87 -11.75 -5.00 7.04
N PRO A 88 -12.63 -4.47 7.90
CA PRO A 88 -13.81 -3.75 7.44
C PRO A 88 -13.42 -2.48 6.69
N VAL A 89 -14.04 -2.21 5.54
CA VAL A 89 -13.79 -1.01 4.73
C VAL A 89 -13.99 0.30 5.52
N GLY A 90 -14.90 0.30 6.48
CA GLY A 90 -15.16 1.44 7.40
C GLY A 90 -14.00 1.75 8.35
N LYS A 91 -13.01 0.87 8.48
CA LYS A 91 -11.85 1.02 9.37
C LYS A 91 -10.58 1.50 8.65
N LEU A 92 -10.64 1.74 7.35
CA LEU A 92 -9.53 2.39 6.63
C LEU A 92 -9.42 3.85 7.07
N ASN A 93 -8.20 4.28 7.42
CA ASN A 93 -7.89 5.65 7.80
C ASN A 93 -7.67 6.52 6.56
N ALA A 94 -6.94 5.98 5.57
CA ALA A 94 -6.70 6.66 4.31
C ALA A 94 -6.62 5.68 3.14
N ILE A 95 -6.93 6.19 1.95
CA ILE A 95 -6.78 5.53 0.66
C ILE A 95 -5.89 6.40 -0.20
N PHE A 96 -4.81 5.83 -0.72
CA PHE A 96 -3.85 6.49 -1.59
C PHE A 96 -3.96 5.90 -2.98
N VAL A 97 -3.94 6.73 -4.01
CA VAL A 97 -3.97 6.27 -5.40
C VAL A 97 -2.67 6.64 -6.08
N THR A 98 -1.98 5.64 -6.64
CA THR A 98 -0.74 5.88 -7.37
C THR A 98 -1.00 6.59 -8.69
N HIS A 99 -2.04 6.18 -9.41
CA HIS A 99 -2.46 6.78 -10.68
C HIS A 99 -3.87 6.32 -11.10
N MET A 100 -4.41 6.91 -12.18
CA MET A 100 -5.81 6.78 -12.55
C MET A 100 -6.08 5.68 -13.59
N HIS A 101 -5.26 4.63 -13.72
CA HIS A 101 -5.66 3.45 -14.48
C HIS A 101 -6.77 2.67 -13.77
N SER A 102 -7.63 2.01 -14.55
CA SER A 102 -8.81 1.33 -14.00
C SER A 102 -8.45 0.17 -13.09
N ASP A 103 -7.43 -0.59 -13.43
CA ASP A 103 -6.96 -1.72 -12.63
C ASP A 103 -6.39 -1.34 -11.25
N HIS A 104 -6.18 -0.02 -11.00
CA HIS A 104 -5.83 0.57 -9.70
C HIS A 104 -7.01 1.25 -8.99
N THR A 105 -8.12 1.50 -9.69
CA THR A 105 -9.20 2.36 -9.17
C THR A 105 -10.60 1.76 -9.28
N GLU A 106 -10.82 0.72 -10.08
CA GLU A 106 -12.18 0.20 -10.36
C GLU A 106 -12.89 -0.36 -9.12
N GLY A 107 -12.15 -0.85 -8.12
CA GLY A 107 -12.71 -1.31 -6.83
C GLY A 107 -13.10 -0.20 -5.87
N LEU A 108 -12.67 1.05 -6.12
CA LEU A 108 -13.00 2.18 -5.25
C LEU A 108 -14.50 2.45 -5.17
N THR A 109 -15.22 2.27 -6.26
CA THR A 109 -16.69 2.47 -6.28
C THR A 109 -17.36 1.52 -5.31
N GLU A 110 -17.03 0.23 -5.38
CA GLU A 110 -17.58 -0.78 -4.46
C GLU A 110 -17.15 -0.51 -3.02
N LEU A 111 -15.88 -0.23 -2.78
CA LEU A 111 -15.33 0.03 -1.45
C LEU A 111 -16.05 1.21 -0.79
N MET A 112 -16.22 2.33 -1.51
CA MET A 112 -16.87 3.51 -0.98
C MET A 112 -18.38 3.33 -0.83
N GLN A 113 -19.03 2.56 -1.72
CA GLN A 113 -20.43 2.19 -1.59
C GLN A 113 -20.68 1.40 -0.30
N LEU A 114 -19.86 0.39 -0.03
CA LEU A 114 -20.00 -0.40 1.20
C LEU A 114 -19.68 0.42 2.45
N ARG A 115 -18.67 1.29 2.39
CA ARG A 115 -18.37 2.22 3.48
C ARG A 115 -19.54 3.12 3.77
N TRP A 116 -20.19 3.70 2.76
CA TRP A 116 -21.37 4.53 2.90
C TRP A 116 -22.59 3.74 3.42
N HIS A 117 -22.75 2.51 2.93
CA HIS A 117 -23.87 1.65 3.29
C HIS A 117 -23.85 1.26 4.78
N PHE A 118 -22.68 0.89 5.30
CA PHE A 118 -22.53 0.37 6.66
C PHE A 118 -21.93 1.36 7.66
N GLY A 119 -21.25 2.39 7.20
CA GLY A 119 -20.51 3.34 8.03
C GLY A 119 -20.94 4.80 7.84
N SER A 120 -22.16 5.06 7.42
CA SER A 120 -22.66 6.37 6.99
C SER A 120 -22.57 7.51 8.03
N ALA A 121 -22.43 7.19 9.31
CA ALA A 121 -22.18 8.14 10.39
C ALA A 121 -20.72 8.09 10.88
N GLY A 122 -19.88 7.27 10.25
CA GLY A 122 -18.47 7.12 10.63
C GLY A 122 -17.60 8.27 10.12
N PRO A 123 -16.32 8.29 10.51
CA PRO A 123 -15.39 9.29 10.03
C PRO A 123 -15.20 9.18 8.52
N LYS A 124 -15.02 10.33 7.86
CA LYS A 124 -14.57 10.36 6.47
C LYS A 124 -13.23 9.65 6.34
N VAL A 125 -12.98 9.01 5.20
CA VAL A 125 -11.68 8.48 4.86
C VAL A 125 -10.89 9.54 4.10
N ASP A 126 -9.61 9.71 4.45
CA ASP A 126 -8.73 10.56 3.65
C ASP A 126 -8.45 9.88 2.31
N PHE A 127 -8.74 10.58 1.21
CA PHE A 127 -8.48 10.12 -0.15
C PHE A 127 -7.34 10.96 -0.72
N VAL A 128 -6.15 10.38 -0.76
CA VAL A 128 -4.89 11.07 -1.07
C VAL A 128 -4.49 10.78 -2.50
N VAL A 129 -4.34 11.82 -3.29
CA VAL A 129 -4.05 11.74 -4.74
C VAL A 129 -3.09 12.88 -5.14
N SER A 130 -2.38 12.70 -6.26
CA SER A 130 -1.67 13.84 -6.86
C SER A 130 -2.66 14.88 -7.40
N GLU A 131 -2.22 16.10 -7.57
CA GLU A 131 -2.97 17.12 -8.31
C GLU A 131 -3.23 16.66 -9.76
N ASP A 132 -4.22 17.31 -10.40
CA ASP A 132 -4.63 17.02 -11.74
C ASP A 132 -3.45 17.11 -12.73
N ALA A 133 -3.38 16.16 -13.65
CA ALA A 133 -2.34 16.08 -14.64
C ALA A 133 -2.95 15.97 -16.05
N LYS A 134 -2.31 16.60 -17.04
CA LYS A 134 -2.75 16.53 -18.44
C LYS A 134 -1.95 15.47 -19.20
N SER A 135 -2.67 14.64 -19.94
CA SER A 135 -2.06 13.75 -20.92
C SER A 135 -1.49 14.56 -22.11
N PRO A 136 -0.59 13.98 -22.92
CA PRO A 136 -0.09 14.63 -24.14
C PRO A 136 -1.20 15.00 -25.13
N ARG A 137 -2.37 14.36 -25.07
CA ARG A 137 -3.56 14.64 -25.89
C ARG A 137 -4.52 15.64 -25.23
N GLY A 138 -4.14 16.26 -24.09
CA GLY A 138 -4.93 17.27 -23.39
C GLY A 138 -5.99 16.73 -22.42
N HIS A 139 -6.18 15.41 -22.32
CA HIS A 139 -7.12 14.83 -21.35
C HIS A 139 -6.62 15.05 -19.92
N VAL A 140 -7.52 15.45 -19.02
CA VAL A 140 -7.23 15.65 -17.61
C VAL A 140 -7.40 14.32 -16.87
N LEU A 141 -6.35 13.89 -16.19
CA LEU A 141 -6.35 12.78 -15.24
C LEU A 141 -6.48 13.39 -13.84
N SER A 142 -7.61 13.11 -13.18
CA SER A 142 -7.99 13.80 -11.94
C SER A 142 -8.59 12.85 -10.93
N GLY A 143 -7.84 12.58 -9.83
CA GLY A 143 -8.38 11.86 -8.69
C GLY A 143 -9.48 12.63 -7.96
N ARG A 144 -9.44 13.97 -7.97
CA ARG A 144 -10.51 14.81 -7.40
C ARG A 144 -11.83 14.63 -8.13
N ASN A 145 -11.80 14.65 -9.48
CA ASN A 145 -13.00 14.43 -10.27
C ASN A 145 -13.52 13.01 -10.11
N PHE A 146 -12.62 12.02 -10.06
CA PHE A 146 -13.00 10.64 -9.78
C PHE A 146 -13.73 10.54 -8.43
N ALA A 147 -13.16 11.09 -7.36
CA ALA A 147 -13.77 11.09 -6.03
C ALA A 147 -15.15 11.79 -6.01
N LYS A 148 -15.27 12.92 -6.70
CA LYS A 148 -16.53 13.67 -6.82
C LYS A 148 -17.63 12.84 -7.48
N HIS A 149 -17.30 12.03 -8.48
CA HIS A 149 -18.26 11.32 -9.32
C HIS A 149 -18.36 9.82 -9.02
N ILE A 150 -17.66 9.33 -7.98
CA ILE A 150 -17.59 7.89 -7.66
C ILE A 150 -18.96 7.25 -7.38
N GLY A 151 -19.93 8.02 -6.97
CA GLY A 151 -21.29 7.57 -6.69
C GLY A 151 -22.34 7.91 -7.77
N ASP A 152 -21.95 8.61 -8.85
CA ASP A 152 -22.93 9.18 -9.78
C ASP A 152 -23.89 8.15 -10.39
N ALA A 153 -23.39 6.99 -10.77
CA ALA A 153 -24.23 5.93 -11.33
C ALA A 153 -25.29 5.46 -10.30
N LEU A 154 -24.92 5.35 -9.04
CA LEU A 154 -25.81 4.93 -7.96
C LEU A 154 -26.80 6.01 -7.56
N ILE A 155 -26.39 7.27 -7.64
CA ILE A 155 -27.29 8.45 -7.43
C ILE A 155 -28.32 8.50 -8.55
N ARG A 156 -27.88 8.42 -9.80
CA ARG A 156 -28.76 8.56 -10.99
C ARG A 156 -29.67 7.35 -11.20
N SER A 157 -29.27 6.16 -10.77
CA SER A 157 -30.14 4.98 -10.82
C SER A 157 -31.21 4.96 -9.71
N GLY A 158 -31.13 5.86 -8.74
CA GLY A 158 -32.05 5.92 -7.61
C GLY A 158 -31.65 5.04 -6.41
N GLU A 159 -30.56 4.28 -6.50
CA GLU A 159 -30.08 3.41 -5.39
C GLU A 159 -29.80 4.23 -4.13
N VAL A 160 -29.13 5.38 -4.24
CA VAL A 160 -28.85 6.25 -3.11
C VAL A 160 -30.15 6.77 -2.49
N ALA A 161 -31.11 7.23 -3.29
CA ALA A 161 -32.40 7.72 -2.82
C ALA A 161 -33.19 6.61 -2.09
N GLN A 162 -33.22 5.40 -2.65
CA GLN A 162 -33.88 4.24 -2.01
C GLN A 162 -33.27 3.92 -0.66
N ARG A 163 -31.92 3.88 -0.58
CA ARG A 163 -31.23 3.59 0.69
C ARG A 163 -31.38 4.68 1.74
N LEU A 164 -31.53 5.95 1.33
CA LEU A 164 -31.83 7.05 2.24
C LEU A 164 -33.25 6.93 2.82
N ALA A 165 -34.22 6.49 2.01
CA ALA A 165 -35.58 6.20 2.48
C ALA A 165 -35.61 5.08 3.53
N GLU A 166 -34.76 4.05 3.36
CA GLU A 166 -34.63 2.96 4.33
C GLU A 166 -33.89 3.38 5.62
N ASN A 167 -32.90 4.26 5.50
CA ASN A 167 -32.10 4.76 6.62
C ASN A 167 -31.66 6.21 6.40
N PRO A 168 -32.43 7.19 6.91
CA PRO A 168 -32.15 8.62 6.72
C PRO A 168 -30.91 9.13 7.49
N LYS A 169 -30.27 8.29 8.30
CA LYS A 169 -28.99 8.63 8.97
C LYS A 169 -27.79 8.58 8.02
N ARG A 170 -27.96 8.02 6.82
CA ARG A 170 -26.89 8.03 5.80
C ARG A 170 -26.64 9.42 5.25
N LEU A 171 -25.40 9.70 4.83
CA LEU A 171 -25.06 10.97 4.21
C LEU A 171 -25.78 11.13 2.86
N PRO A 172 -26.48 12.26 2.62
CA PRO A 172 -27.39 12.41 1.47
C PRO A 172 -26.66 12.48 0.11
N GLY A 173 -25.40 12.91 0.08
CA GLY A 173 -24.59 12.95 -1.14
C GLY A 173 -24.02 11.58 -1.56
N GLY A 174 -24.34 10.51 -0.85
CA GLY A 174 -23.91 9.16 -1.17
C GLY A 174 -22.44 8.88 -0.84
N PRO A 175 -21.80 7.92 -1.56
CA PRO A 175 -20.44 7.47 -1.25
C PRO A 175 -19.38 8.57 -1.28
N ALA A 176 -19.53 9.59 -2.15
CA ALA A 176 -18.58 10.70 -2.28
C ALA A 176 -18.46 11.53 -0.99
N ASP A 177 -19.55 11.66 -0.23
CA ASP A 177 -19.58 12.45 1.03
C ASP A 177 -18.68 11.85 2.12
N LEU A 178 -18.31 10.57 2.01
CA LEU A 178 -17.41 9.92 2.96
C LEU A 178 -15.93 10.09 2.65
N MET A 179 -15.60 10.80 1.57
CA MET A 179 -14.19 11.08 1.22
C MET A 179 -13.80 12.50 1.62
N ASN A 180 -12.64 12.59 2.30
CA ASN A 180 -11.91 13.84 2.49
C ASN A 180 -10.77 13.87 1.47
N VAL A 181 -10.98 14.54 0.34
CA VAL A 181 -10.03 14.53 -0.77
C VAL A 181 -8.85 15.44 -0.47
N ARG A 182 -7.67 14.86 -0.41
CA ARG A 182 -6.38 15.53 -0.22
C ARG A 182 -5.54 15.38 -1.48
N ALA A 183 -5.47 16.42 -2.28
CA ALA A 183 -4.60 16.44 -3.46
C ALA A 183 -3.32 17.21 -3.13
N PHE A 184 -2.18 16.57 -3.37
CA PHE A 184 -0.87 17.17 -3.17
C PHE A 184 -0.26 17.65 -4.50
N PRO A 185 0.55 18.72 -4.47
CA PRO A 185 1.16 19.29 -5.67
C PRO A 185 2.23 18.36 -6.24
N LYS A 186 2.59 18.57 -7.51
CA LYS A 186 3.71 17.85 -8.12
C LYS A 186 5.00 18.07 -7.32
N ALA A 187 5.61 16.96 -6.93
CA ALA A 187 6.82 16.94 -6.13
C ALA A 187 7.94 16.15 -6.81
N LYS A 188 9.09 16.78 -6.99
CA LYS A 188 10.34 16.13 -7.46
C LYS A 188 11.18 15.60 -6.31
N GLU A 189 10.89 16.05 -5.09
CA GLU A 189 11.43 15.58 -3.83
C GLU A 189 10.32 14.98 -2.98
N PRO A 190 10.63 14.04 -2.06
CA PRO A 190 9.62 13.51 -1.14
C PRO A 190 8.97 14.61 -0.32
N VAL A 191 7.63 14.66 -0.33
CA VAL A 191 6.82 15.56 0.48
C VAL A 191 5.87 14.78 1.35
N GLU A 192 5.69 15.18 2.61
CA GLU A 192 4.70 14.59 3.50
C GLU A 192 3.29 14.93 3.00
N VAL A 193 2.47 13.90 2.76
CA VAL A 193 1.11 14.04 2.23
C VAL A 193 0.04 13.59 3.21
N TRP A 194 0.44 12.84 4.24
CA TRP A 194 -0.48 12.36 5.28
C TRP A 194 0.30 11.95 6.54
N ALA A 195 -0.28 12.18 7.71
CA ALA A 195 0.25 11.70 8.98
C ALA A 195 -0.87 11.40 9.98
N SER A 196 -0.63 10.46 10.90
CA SER A 196 -1.48 10.17 12.06
C SER A 196 -0.66 9.50 13.15
N GLY A 197 -0.50 10.16 14.30
CA GLY A 197 0.39 9.73 15.36
C GLY A 197 1.82 9.56 14.83
N ASP A 198 2.39 8.39 15.04
CA ASP A 198 3.76 8.06 14.61
C ASP A 198 3.88 7.60 13.15
N VAL A 199 2.75 7.53 12.43
CA VAL A 199 2.72 7.11 11.02
C VAL A 199 2.81 8.34 10.14
N LYS A 200 3.79 8.37 9.23
CA LYS A 200 3.97 9.39 8.21
C LYS A 200 3.95 8.78 6.82
N VAL A 201 3.32 9.47 5.89
CA VAL A 201 3.33 9.08 4.48
C VAL A 201 3.87 10.22 3.65
N SER A 202 4.96 9.95 2.95
CA SER A 202 5.56 10.86 1.96
C SER A 202 5.25 10.37 0.55
N ALA A 203 5.15 11.30 -0.39
CA ALA A 203 4.95 11.01 -1.81
C ALA A 203 5.98 11.74 -2.66
N ILE A 204 6.23 11.18 -3.84
CA ILE A 204 7.02 11.78 -4.92
C ILE A 204 6.35 11.47 -6.25
N ASN A 205 6.37 12.38 -7.21
CA ASN A 205 5.93 12.03 -8.55
C ASN A 205 6.96 11.13 -9.22
N SER A 206 6.48 10.07 -9.79
CA SER A 206 7.24 9.10 -10.55
C SER A 206 6.58 8.85 -11.91
N ARG A 207 7.27 8.17 -12.80
CA ARG A 207 6.83 8.08 -14.17
C ARG A 207 6.15 6.78 -14.51
N HIS A 208 4.92 6.87 -14.98
CA HIS A 208 4.16 5.83 -15.67
C HIS A 208 3.17 6.47 -16.65
N ILE A 209 2.12 7.12 -16.13
CA ILE A 209 1.25 8.05 -16.85
C ILE A 209 1.28 9.40 -16.13
N PRO A 210 0.80 10.49 -16.74
CA PRO A 210 0.70 11.79 -16.07
C PRO A 210 -0.06 11.69 -14.74
N GLY A 211 0.51 12.28 -13.68
CA GLY A 211 -0.07 12.23 -12.34
C GLY A 211 0.30 10.98 -11.52
N HIS A 212 1.14 10.08 -12.05
CA HIS A 212 1.62 8.94 -11.27
C HIS A 212 2.50 9.40 -10.10
N SER A 213 2.29 8.77 -8.95
CA SER A 213 3.04 9.03 -7.71
C SER A 213 3.37 7.73 -7.00
N SER A 214 4.50 7.72 -6.33
CA SER A 214 4.93 6.65 -5.43
C SER A 214 4.93 7.16 -4.00
N TYR A 215 4.77 6.28 -3.04
CA TYR A 215 4.58 6.61 -1.63
C TYR A 215 5.59 5.88 -0.75
N ARG A 216 5.94 6.51 0.40
CA ARG A 216 6.68 5.88 1.47
C ARG A 216 5.91 6.04 2.77
N VAL A 217 5.76 4.96 3.53
CA VAL A 217 5.21 4.94 4.88
C VAL A 217 6.35 4.73 5.84
N ASP A 218 6.50 5.62 6.81
CA ASP A 218 7.46 5.50 7.91
C ASP A 218 6.71 5.36 9.23
N THR A 219 7.16 4.41 10.05
CA THR A 219 6.61 4.11 11.38
C THR A 219 7.75 3.67 12.32
N PRO A 220 7.54 3.62 13.64
CA PRO A 220 8.49 3.03 14.57
C PRO A 220 8.84 1.55 14.32
N ALA A 221 7.96 0.80 13.62
CA ALA A 221 8.17 -0.60 13.26
C ALA A 221 8.95 -0.79 11.95
N GLY A 222 9.31 0.28 11.27
CA GLY A 222 10.01 0.25 9.99
C GLY A 222 9.32 1.06 8.89
N SER A 223 9.79 0.88 7.67
CA SER A 223 9.36 1.67 6.52
C SER A 223 9.07 0.81 5.28
N VAL A 224 8.07 1.23 4.50
CA VAL A 224 7.71 0.58 3.23
C VAL A 224 7.51 1.60 2.13
N VAL A 225 8.05 1.32 0.95
CA VAL A 225 7.82 2.10 -0.28
C VAL A 225 6.85 1.37 -1.18
N ILE A 226 5.85 2.08 -1.67
CA ILE A 226 4.87 1.63 -2.67
C ILE A 226 5.21 2.32 -3.98
N GLY A 227 5.86 1.60 -4.88
CA GLY A 227 6.32 2.13 -6.16
C GLY A 227 5.21 2.36 -7.18
N GLY A 228 4.09 1.64 -7.06
CA GLY A 228 3.07 1.60 -8.11
C GLY A 228 3.66 1.04 -9.40
N ASP A 229 3.20 1.54 -10.54
CA ASP A 229 3.63 1.13 -11.87
C ASP A 229 4.83 1.93 -12.41
N ALA A 230 5.58 2.57 -11.52
CA ALA A 230 6.67 3.43 -11.91
C ALA A 230 7.70 2.71 -12.80
N GLY A 231 8.12 3.39 -13.85
CA GLY A 231 9.23 3.00 -14.70
C GLY A 231 10.23 4.13 -14.85
N ASN A 232 11.29 3.90 -15.63
CA ASN A 232 12.35 4.88 -15.85
C ASN A 232 11.83 6.15 -16.53
N ASP A 233 12.39 7.30 -16.16
CA ASP A 233 12.01 8.60 -16.74
C ASP A 233 12.31 8.69 -18.24
N LYS A 234 13.28 7.96 -18.75
CA LYS A 234 13.54 7.80 -20.19
C LYS A 234 12.61 6.73 -20.78
N PRO A 235 11.71 7.09 -21.74
CA PRO A 235 10.72 6.18 -22.27
C PRO A 235 11.26 5.10 -23.21
N LYS A 236 12.53 5.25 -23.64
CA LYS A 236 13.17 4.36 -24.63
C LYS A 236 14.65 4.21 -24.30
N PRO A 237 15.26 3.09 -24.68
CA PRO A 237 16.74 2.94 -24.70
C PRO A 237 17.40 4.03 -25.57
N PRO A 238 18.69 4.39 -25.29
CA PRO A 238 19.54 3.81 -24.24
C PRO A 238 19.20 4.34 -22.83
N ARG A 239 19.11 3.42 -21.86
CA ARG A 239 18.90 3.73 -20.45
C ARG A 239 19.60 2.66 -19.60
N SER A 240 20.12 3.05 -18.44
CA SER A 240 20.88 2.16 -17.55
C SER A 240 19.99 1.21 -16.74
N SER A 241 18.71 1.56 -16.54
CA SER A 241 17.74 0.79 -15.75
C SER A 241 16.34 1.03 -16.27
N SER A 242 15.42 0.13 -15.96
CA SER A 242 13.98 0.30 -16.16
C SER A 242 13.28 0.96 -14.96
N THR A 243 13.95 1.08 -13.81
CA THR A 243 13.38 1.65 -12.58
C THR A 243 13.36 3.18 -12.58
N SER A 244 12.47 3.76 -11.80
CA SER A 244 12.36 5.21 -11.61
C SER A 244 13.39 5.70 -10.60
N GLU A 245 14.14 6.76 -10.95
CA GLU A 245 15.06 7.45 -10.04
C GLU A 245 14.30 8.07 -8.83
N SER A 246 13.07 8.54 -9.07
CA SER A 246 12.21 9.06 -8.00
C SER A 246 11.84 7.99 -6.98
N VAL A 247 11.51 6.77 -7.45
CA VAL A 247 11.23 5.64 -6.54
C VAL A 247 12.49 5.24 -5.79
N GLU A 248 13.63 5.17 -6.47
CA GLU A 248 14.90 4.84 -5.84
C GLU A 248 15.27 5.85 -4.73
N LYS A 249 15.08 7.17 -4.99
CA LYS A 249 15.26 8.22 -3.99
C LYS A 249 14.35 7.99 -2.77
N LEU A 250 13.08 7.68 -2.98
CA LEU A 250 12.11 7.42 -1.93
C LEU A 250 12.47 6.15 -1.13
N ALA A 251 13.07 5.15 -1.79
CA ALA A 251 13.39 3.85 -1.22
C ALA A 251 14.74 3.81 -0.48
N MET A 252 15.54 4.86 -0.51
CA MET A 252 16.81 4.89 0.22
C MET A 252 16.60 4.61 1.70
N GLY A 253 17.22 3.53 2.19
CA GLY A 253 17.11 3.07 3.58
C GLY A 253 15.73 2.56 4.00
N ALA A 254 14.82 2.30 3.07
CA ALA A 254 13.54 1.67 3.39
C ALA A 254 13.70 0.17 3.66
N ASP A 255 12.96 -0.36 4.62
CA ASP A 255 13.01 -1.80 4.94
C ASP A 255 12.37 -2.64 3.83
N VAL A 256 11.28 -2.17 3.25
CA VAL A 256 10.48 -2.90 2.24
C VAL A 256 10.24 -2.05 1.01
N ILE A 257 10.37 -2.64 -0.17
CA ILE A 257 9.86 -2.10 -1.42
C ILE A 257 8.75 -3.00 -1.93
N VAL A 258 7.56 -2.43 -2.17
CA VAL A 258 6.45 -3.06 -2.91
C VAL A 258 6.37 -2.40 -4.27
N HIS A 259 6.49 -3.16 -5.35
CA HIS A 259 6.54 -2.57 -6.69
C HIS A 259 5.87 -3.46 -7.74
N SER A 260 5.19 -2.83 -8.72
CA SER A 260 4.72 -3.51 -9.91
C SER A 260 5.90 -4.06 -10.72
N THR A 261 5.68 -5.15 -11.43
CA THR A 261 6.79 -5.88 -12.03
C THR A 261 6.44 -6.44 -13.40
N ILE A 262 7.25 -6.11 -14.40
CA ILE A 262 7.26 -6.86 -15.66
C ILE A 262 8.43 -7.83 -15.69
N HIS A 263 8.17 -9.09 -16.12
CA HIS A 263 9.24 -10.04 -16.29
C HIS A 263 10.05 -9.72 -17.56
N PRO A 264 11.40 -9.79 -17.55
CA PRO A 264 12.24 -9.47 -18.71
C PRO A 264 11.91 -10.29 -19.97
N VAL A 265 11.33 -11.48 -19.83
CA VAL A 265 10.91 -12.33 -20.95
C VAL A 265 9.88 -11.65 -21.86
N MET A 266 9.18 -10.63 -21.35
CA MET A 266 8.22 -9.84 -22.14
C MET A 266 8.87 -8.74 -22.98
N GLY A 267 10.19 -8.63 -22.94
CA GLY A 267 10.96 -7.61 -23.67
C GLY A 267 10.73 -7.66 -25.19
N PRO A 268 10.94 -6.53 -25.87
CA PRO A 268 10.69 -6.41 -27.32
C PRO A 268 11.63 -7.29 -28.16
N ASP A 269 12.78 -7.67 -27.61
CA ASP A 269 13.77 -8.56 -28.20
C ASP A 269 13.51 -10.06 -27.92
N LYS A 270 12.43 -10.39 -27.21
CA LYS A 270 12.09 -11.75 -26.74
C LYS A 270 10.97 -12.43 -27.53
N ASP A 271 10.53 -11.85 -28.63
CA ASP A 271 9.47 -12.43 -29.48
C ASP A 271 8.14 -12.68 -28.72
N SER A 272 7.86 -11.90 -27.69
CA SER A 272 6.59 -11.95 -26.93
C SER A 272 5.43 -11.31 -27.70
N GLY A 273 5.73 -10.40 -28.61
CA GLY A 273 4.75 -9.51 -29.24
C GLY A 273 4.21 -8.42 -28.30
N PHE A 274 4.73 -8.33 -27.08
CA PHE A 274 4.29 -7.31 -26.12
C PHE A 274 4.73 -5.92 -26.58
N PRO A 275 3.81 -4.90 -26.53
CA PRO A 275 4.10 -3.59 -27.10
C PRO A 275 5.26 -2.88 -26.41
N PRO A 276 6.34 -2.50 -27.14
CA PRO A 276 7.48 -1.82 -26.55
C PRO A 276 7.14 -0.56 -25.73
N PRO A 277 6.16 0.31 -26.15
CA PRO A 277 5.79 1.48 -25.34
C PRO A 277 5.18 1.11 -23.98
N ILE A 278 4.52 -0.04 -23.86
CA ILE A 278 3.97 -0.53 -22.59
C ILE A 278 5.10 -1.12 -21.75
N TYR A 279 5.95 -1.96 -22.36
CA TYR A 279 7.11 -2.56 -21.69
C TYR A 279 8.03 -1.50 -21.09
N PHE A 280 8.39 -0.49 -21.88
CA PHE A 280 9.36 0.53 -21.47
C PHE A 280 8.88 1.52 -20.40
N ARG A 281 7.62 1.50 -20.02
CA ARG A 281 7.12 2.30 -18.90
C ARG A 281 6.92 1.49 -17.61
N GLN A 282 7.37 0.23 -17.60
CA GLN A 282 7.35 -0.67 -16.45
C GLN A 282 8.77 -0.91 -15.93
N SER A 283 8.88 -1.32 -14.68
CA SER A 283 10.13 -1.78 -14.07
C SER A 283 10.27 -3.30 -14.21
N THR A 284 11.42 -3.76 -14.71
CA THR A 284 11.69 -5.20 -14.81
C THR A 284 12.07 -5.80 -13.46
N ALA A 285 11.76 -7.08 -13.25
CA ALA A 285 12.16 -7.80 -12.03
C ALA A 285 13.66 -7.70 -11.76
N THR A 286 14.49 -7.79 -12.80
CA THR A 286 15.97 -7.68 -12.70
C THR A 286 16.38 -6.30 -12.20
N ASP A 287 15.85 -5.24 -12.79
CA ASP A 287 16.22 -3.87 -12.39
C ASP A 287 15.66 -3.51 -11.02
N LEU A 288 14.51 -4.07 -10.62
CA LEU A 288 13.99 -3.93 -9.26
C LEU A 288 14.91 -4.59 -8.23
N GLY A 289 15.48 -5.77 -8.54
CA GLY A 289 16.52 -6.38 -7.72
C GLY A 289 17.75 -5.49 -7.58
N ALA A 290 18.23 -4.93 -8.68
CA ALA A 290 19.36 -3.99 -8.65
C ALA A 290 19.04 -2.71 -7.84
N MET A 291 17.83 -2.17 -7.96
CA MET A 291 17.37 -1.02 -7.17
C MET A 291 17.30 -1.37 -5.67
N ALA A 292 16.68 -2.49 -5.30
CA ALA A 292 16.57 -2.92 -3.91
C ALA A 292 17.96 -3.10 -3.25
N LYS A 293 18.94 -3.62 -4.00
CA LYS A 293 20.33 -3.71 -3.55
C LYS A 293 20.94 -2.31 -3.30
N ARG A 294 20.78 -1.38 -4.24
CA ARG A 294 21.36 -0.02 -4.13
C ARG A 294 20.74 0.78 -3.00
N THR A 295 19.45 0.60 -2.75
CA THR A 295 18.72 1.31 -1.68
C THR A 295 18.93 0.72 -0.29
N GLY A 296 19.56 -0.46 -0.18
CA GLY A 296 19.78 -1.15 1.09
C GLY A 296 18.51 -1.75 1.68
N SER A 297 17.47 -1.95 0.88
CA SER A 297 16.22 -2.54 1.35
C SER A 297 16.40 -4.00 1.74
N LYS A 298 15.71 -4.44 2.79
CA LYS A 298 15.79 -5.84 3.29
C LYS A 298 14.83 -6.77 2.55
N HIS A 299 13.71 -6.23 2.08
CA HIS A 299 12.62 -6.99 1.47
C HIS A 299 12.18 -6.33 0.15
N LEU A 300 11.99 -7.14 -0.88
CA LEU A 300 11.39 -6.75 -2.14
C LEU A 300 10.13 -7.58 -2.39
N MET A 301 8.96 -6.93 -2.38
CA MET A 301 7.67 -7.54 -2.70
C MET A 301 7.28 -7.15 -4.12
N LEU A 302 7.24 -8.14 -5.01
CA LEU A 302 6.77 -7.97 -6.38
C LEU A 302 5.25 -8.12 -6.42
N THR A 303 4.57 -7.15 -7.01
CA THR A 303 3.11 -7.16 -7.22
C THR A 303 2.77 -6.77 -8.65
N HIS A 304 1.49 -6.70 -9.03
CA HIS A 304 1.05 -6.28 -10.35
C HIS A 304 1.86 -7.01 -11.45
N LEU A 305 1.88 -8.36 -11.35
CA LEU A 305 2.79 -9.18 -12.15
C LEU A 305 2.39 -9.20 -13.63
N ILE A 306 3.33 -8.87 -14.49
CA ILE A 306 3.20 -8.96 -15.94
C ILE A 306 4.28 -9.91 -16.49
N PRO A 307 3.89 -11.13 -16.93
CA PRO A 307 2.57 -11.78 -16.84
C PRO A 307 2.26 -12.33 -15.44
N PRO A 308 1.00 -12.64 -15.11
CA PRO A 308 0.66 -13.33 -13.88
C PRO A 308 1.30 -14.72 -13.82
N MET A 309 1.68 -15.19 -12.62
CA MET A 309 2.21 -16.54 -12.43
C MET A 309 1.22 -17.61 -12.91
N GLY A 310 1.74 -18.59 -13.65
CA GLY A 310 0.95 -19.69 -14.20
C GLY A 310 0.03 -19.30 -15.36
N ALA A 311 0.08 -18.05 -15.83
CA ALA A 311 -0.66 -17.63 -17.01
C ALA A 311 0.00 -18.19 -18.28
N PRO A 312 -0.77 -18.76 -19.21
CA PRO A 312 -0.23 -19.23 -20.49
C PRO A 312 0.07 -18.07 -21.45
N ARG A 313 -0.55 -16.91 -21.21
CA ARG A 313 -0.44 -15.69 -22.05
C ARG A 313 -0.66 -14.45 -21.18
N GLN A 314 -0.15 -13.29 -21.64
CA GLN A 314 -0.50 -11.96 -21.12
C GLN A 314 -1.51 -11.30 -22.08
N GLY A 315 -2.79 -11.46 -21.83
CA GLY A 315 -3.82 -11.06 -22.78
C GLY A 315 -3.59 -11.75 -24.15
N PRO A 316 -3.48 -10.99 -25.26
CA PRO A 316 -3.21 -11.58 -26.58
C PRO A 316 -1.76 -12.02 -26.77
N PHE A 317 -0.83 -11.61 -25.90
CA PHE A 317 0.61 -11.78 -26.08
C PHE A 317 1.09 -13.13 -25.55
N LYS A 318 2.01 -13.75 -26.26
CA LYS A 318 2.65 -15.01 -25.81
C LYS A 318 3.69 -14.74 -24.72
N ILE A 319 3.95 -15.75 -23.93
CA ILE A 319 5.03 -15.75 -22.94
C ILE A 319 6.12 -16.68 -23.48
N PRO A 320 7.24 -16.14 -23.97
CA PRO A 320 8.34 -16.98 -24.43
C PRO A 320 8.84 -17.91 -23.31
N GLY A 321 8.98 -19.20 -23.62
CA GLY A 321 9.33 -20.21 -22.62
C GLY A 321 8.14 -20.75 -21.80
N GLY A 322 6.94 -20.21 -22.00
CA GLY A 322 5.72 -20.67 -21.31
C GLY A 322 5.39 -19.93 -20.01
N ALA A 323 4.49 -20.52 -19.22
CA ALA A 323 4.00 -19.91 -17.99
C ALA A 323 5.12 -19.72 -16.94
N LEU A 324 5.17 -18.52 -16.35
CA LEU A 324 6.15 -18.20 -15.32
C LEU A 324 5.72 -18.68 -13.93
N THR A 325 6.72 -18.99 -13.12
CA THR A 325 6.56 -19.45 -11.74
C THR A 325 7.12 -18.42 -10.74
N GLU A 326 6.93 -18.66 -9.46
CA GLU A 326 7.62 -17.89 -8.41
C GLU A 326 9.13 -17.92 -8.58
N ALA A 327 9.69 -19.11 -8.88
CA ALA A 327 11.12 -19.27 -9.13
C ALA A 327 11.62 -18.45 -10.33
N SER A 328 10.82 -18.32 -11.39
CA SER A 328 11.16 -17.48 -12.55
C SER A 328 11.34 -16.02 -12.15
N TYR A 329 10.42 -15.48 -11.35
CA TYR A 329 10.52 -14.10 -10.87
C TYR A 329 11.68 -13.90 -9.88
N LYS A 330 11.89 -14.82 -8.95
CA LYS A 330 13.03 -14.78 -8.03
C LYS A 330 14.36 -14.79 -8.77
N SER A 331 14.54 -15.68 -9.74
CA SER A 331 15.74 -15.76 -10.56
C SER A 331 15.99 -14.45 -11.34
N ALA A 332 14.93 -13.80 -11.83
CA ALA A 332 15.08 -12.51 -12.51
C ALA A 332 15.54 -11.41 -11.54
N VAL A 333 15.04 -11.39 -10.29
CA VAL A 333 15.49 -10.45 -9.25
C VAL A 333 16.94 -10.73 -8.84
N ASP A 334 17.28 -12.00 -8.60
CA ASP A 334 18.64 -12.45 -8.24
C ASP A 334 19.68 -12.01 -9.29
N SER A 335 19.29 -12.03 -10.58
CA SER A 335 20.12 -11.53 -11.68
C SER A 335 20.44 -10.04 -11.58
N GLY A 336 19.63 -9.26 -10.83
CA GLY A 336 19.91 -7.88 -10.44
C GLY A 336 20.88 -7.74 -9.25
N GLY A 337 21.26 -8.86 -8.62
CA GLY A 337 22.21 -8.93 -7.52
C GLY A 337 21.62 -8.62 -6.15
N PHE A 338 20.30 -8.70 -5.97
CA PHE A 338 19.64 -8.58 -4.68
C PHE A 338 19.74 -9.91 -3.91
N SER A 339 20.17 -9.85 -2.66
CA SER A 339 20.33 -11.01 -1.76
C SER A 339 19.41 -10.95 -0.53
N GLY A 340 18.50 -9.98 -0.48
CA GLY A 340 17.50 -9.87 0.58
C GLY A 340 16.31 -10.81 0.38
N ASN A 341 15.27 -10.63 1.17
CA ASN A 341 14.06 -11.44 1.07
C ASN A 341 13.18 -11.01 -0.13
N ILE A 342 12.94 -11.95 -1.04
CA ILE A 342 12.10 -11.74 -2.23
C ILE A 342 10.74 -12.38 -2.00
N VAL A 343 9.69 -11.57 -2.03
CA VAL A 343 8.29 -12.00 -1.98
C VAL A 343 7.68 -11.80 -3.37
N VAL A 344 7.41 -12.89 -4.07
CA VAL A 344 6.63 -12.82 -5.32
C VAL A 344 5.15 -12.87 -4.95
N GLY A 345 4.42 -11.83 -5.31
CA GLY A 345 3.07 -11.58 -4.82
C GLY A 345 2.03 -12.54 -5.37
N THR A 346 1.23 -13.05 -4.46
CA THR A 346 -0.11 -13.59 -4.69
C THR A 346 -1.07 -12.78 -3.83
N ASP A 347 -2.34 -12.75 -4.21
CA ASP A 347 -3.35 -12.04 -3.41
C ASP A 347 -3.32 -12.55 -1.96
N LEU A 348 -3.43 -11.61 -1.03
CA LEU A 348 -3.37 -11.77 0.43
C LEU A 348 -2.00 -12.18 0.99
N LYS A 349 -0.95 -12.22 0.16
CA LYS A 349 0.41 -12.41 0.67
C LYS A 349 0.78 -11.28 1.61
N THR A 350 1.24 -11.63 2.80
CA THR A 350 1.57 -10.67 3.87
C THR A 350 3.03 -10.79 4.28
N LEU A 351 3.68 -9.65 4.48
CA LEU A 351 4.95 -9.49 5.17
C LEU A 351 4.70 -8.69 6.45
N GLN A 352 5.26 -9.13 7.56
CA GLN A 352 5.21 -8.41 8.83
C GLN A 352 6.61 -8.00 9.26
N LEU A 353 6.75 -6.74 9.64
CA LEU A 353 7.90 -6.20 10.36
C LEU A 353 7.61 -6.20 11.86
N PRO A 354 8.66 -6.41 12.67
CA PRO A 354 8.52 -6.38 14.13
C PRO A 354 8.07 -5.01 14.62
#